data_16d575e468f88e6ed5d50373594a748c
#
_entry.id   16d575e468f88e6ed5d50373594a748c
#
_cell.length_a   1.000
_cell.length_b   1.000
_cell.length_c   1.000
_cell.angle_alpha   90.00
_cell.angle_beta   90.00
_cell.angle_gamma   90.00
#
_symmetry.space_group_name_H-M   'P 1'
#
loop_
_entity.id
_entity.type
_entity.pdbx_description
1 polymer ?
#
loop_
_entity_poly.entity_id
_entity_poly.type
_entity_poly.pdbx_seq_one_letter_code
_entity_poly.pdbx_strand_id
1 'polypeptide(L)'
;MIKTIAIVVVVLLVVSLAGVLLLAVSKPDTFRVQRTTSVKAPPDRIFPLIADFHGWSAWSPYEKLDPAMKRTFSGADKGKGAVYEWDSDGKAGKGRMEITDAPAPSKVTIKLDFFKPFESHNTAEFKLEPRGDTTELTWAMYGPNLFIGKVMGIFFDMDKMIGKDFETGLANLKTLAEQKPIDATTSRR
;
A
#
# COMPACT_ATOMS: atom_id res chain seq x y z
N MET A 1 3.63 -18.44 49.92
CA MET A 1 4.01 -17.19 49.21
C MET A 1 4.23 -17.41 47.71
N ILE A 2 5.19 -18.24 47.23
CA ILE A 2 5.49 -18.45 45.83
C ILE A 2 4.24 -18.92 45.03
N LYS A 3 3.48 -19.90 45.52
CA LYS A 3 2.24 -20.39 44.87
C LYS A 3 1.18 -19.29 44.74
N THR A 4 1.01 -18.45 45.75
CA THR A 4 0.06 -17.32 45.70
C THR A 4 0.46 -16.28 44.69
N ILE A 5 1.77 -15.94 44.62
CA ILE A 5 2.31 -15.02 43.60
C ILE A 5 2.10 -15.59 42.19
N ALA A 6 2.38 -16.88 41.97
CA ALA A 6 2.18 -17.54 40.70
C ALA A 6 0.70 -17.48 40.25
N ILE A 7 -0.23 -17.76 41.16
CA ILE A 7 -1.69 -17.66 40.86
C ILE A 7 -2.08 -16.24 40.51
N VAL A 8 -1.64 -15.23 41.23
CA VAL A 8 -1.92 -13.82 40.94
C VAL A 8 -1.39 -13.44 39.57
N VAL A 9 -0.15 -13.83 39.22
CA VAL A 9 0.41 -13.55 37.90
C VAL A 9 -0.41 -14.20 36.78
N VAL A 10 -0.81 -15.47 36.94
CA VAL A 10 -1.65 -16.17 35.95
C VAL A 10 -3.00 -15.47 35.78
N VAL A 11 -3.65 -15.09 36.88
CA VAL A 11 -4.93 -14.37 36.84
C VAL A 11 -4.78 -13.03 36.07
N LEU A 12 -3.72 -12.26 36.36
CA LEU A 12 -3.45 -11.00 35.67
C LEU A 12 -3.22 -11.21 34.16
N LEU A 13 -2.48 -12.25 33.78
CA LEU A 13 -2.27 -12.59 32.35
C LEU A 13 -3.59 -12.96 31.66
N VAL A 14 -4.43 -13.77 32.29
CA VAL A 14 -5.74 -14.15 31.74
C VAL A 14 -6.65 -12.94 31.58
N VAL A 15 -6.73 -12.07 32.60
CA VAL A 15 -7.53 -10.84 32.53
C VAL A 15 -7.01 -9.90 31.45
N SER A 16 -5.69 -9.74 31.33
CA SER A 16 -5.07 -8.92 30.28
C SER A 16 -5.37 -9.47 28.88
N LEU A 17 -5.23 -10.78 28.69
CA LEU A 17 -5.56 -11.44 27.43
C LEU A 17 -7.04 -11.26 27.08
N ALA A 18 -7.94 -11.49 28.01
CA ALA A 18 -9.38 -11.28 27.81
C ALA A 18 -9.68 -9.82 27.42
N GLY A 19 -9.02 -8.86 28.06
CA GLY A 19 -9.14 -7.44 27.72
C GLY A 19 -8.70 -7.14 26.29
N VAL A 20 -7.54 -7.67 25.85
CA VAL A 20 -7.05 -7.52 24.48
C VAL A 20 -8.04 -8.14 23.46
N LEU A 21 -8.56 -9.33 23.74
CA LEU A 21 -9.53 -10.01 22.86
C LEU A 21 -10.82 -9.21 22.73
N LEU A 22 -11.38 -8.69 23.84
CA LEU A 22 -12.56 -7.85 23.82
C LEU A 22 -12.34 -6.55 23.02
N LEU A 23 -11.19 -5.90 23.19
CA LEU A 23 -10.84 -4.71 22.42
C LEU A 23 -10.66 -5.06 20.93
N ALA A 24 -10.08 -6.19 20.58
CA ALA A 24 -9.93 -6.62 19.20
C ALA A 24 -11.30 -6.85 18.53
N VAL A 25 -12.24 -7.53 19.21
CA VAL A 25 -13.58 -7.79 18.66
C VAL A 25 -14.37 -6.49 18.47
N SER A 26 -14.14 -5.46 19.29
CA SER A 26 -14.80 -4.16 19.14
C SER A 26 -14.29 -3.31 17.97
N LYS A 27 -13.15 -3.67 17.36
CA LYS A 27 -12.60 -2.94 16.19
C LYS A 27 -13.45 -3.22 14.94
N PRO A 28 -13.53 -2.25 13.99
CA PRO A 28 -14.26 -2.43 12.72
C PRO A 28 -13.78 -3.65 11.94
N ASP A 29 -14.71 -4.27 11.19
CA ASP A 29 -14.44 -5.43 10.33
C ASP A 29 -13.73 -5.06 9.01
N THR A 30 -13.62 -3.78 8.73
CA THR A 30 -12.91 -3.24 7.57
C THR A 30 -11.91 -2.19 8.01
N PHE A 31 -10.89 -1.99 7.20
CA PHE A 31 -9.94 -0.88 7.36
C PHE A 31 -9.85 -0.07 6.07
N ARG A 32 -9.44 1.18 6.20
CA ARG A 32 -9.07 2.05 5.08
C ARG A 32 -7.93 2.95 5.52
N VAL A 33 -6.84 2.95 4.75
CA VAL A 33 -5.75 3.90 4.85
C VAL A 33 -5.73 4.70 3.57
N GLN A 34 -5.60 6.01 3.66
CA GLN A 34 -5.64 6.89 2.50
C GLN A 34 -4.74 8.10 2.71
N ARG A 35 -4.02 8.50 1.66
CA ARG A 35 -3.28 9.77 1.60
C ARG A 35 -3.53 10.44 0.26
N THR A 36 -3.46 11.77 0.27
CA THR A 36 -3.72 12.61 -0.90
C THR A 36 -2.62 13.65 -1.04
N THR A 37 -2.25 13.94 -2.28
CA THR A 37 -1.30 15.02 -2.61
C THR A 37 -1.75 15.78 -3.84
N SER A 38 -1.33 17.04 -3.96
CA SER A 38 -1.52 17.84 -5.17
C SER A 38 -0.25 17.77 -6.03
N VAL A 39 -0.42 17.39 -7.30
CA VAL A 39 0.66 17.23 -8.29
C VAL A 39 0.48 18.27 -9.38
N LYS A 40 1.52 19.05 -9.68
CA LYS A 40 1.50 20.08 -10.74
C LYS A 40 1.78 19.45 -12.11
N ALA A 41 0.88 18.55 -12.50
CA ALA A 41 0.89 17.87 -13.79
C ALA A 41 -0.54 17.43 -14.13
N PRO A 42 -0.90 17.31 -15.43
CA PRO A 42 -2.18 16.77 -15.82
C PRO A 42 -2.27 15.26 -15.53
N PRO A 43 -3.48 14.70 -15.35
CA PRO A 43 -3.67 13.27 -15.07
C PRO A 43 -2.99 12.35 -16.08
N ASP A 44 -2.96 12.71 -17.36
CA ASP A 44 -2.33 11.91 -18.43
C ASP A 44 -0.83 11.69 -18.25
N ARG A 45 -0.14 12.53 -17.46
CA ARG A 45 1.27 12.34 -17.12
C ARG A 45 1.46 11.45 -15.89
N ILE A 46 0.49 11.43 -14.99
CA ILE A 46 0.56 10.69 -13.73
C ILE A 46 0.07 9.26 -13.94
N PHE A 47 -1.03 9.10 -14.68
CA PHE A 47 -1.70 7.82 -14.87
C PHE A 47 -0.77 6.70 -15.38
N PRO A 48 0.08 6.89 -16.40
CA PRO A 48 0.99 5.85 -16.88
C PRO A 48 2.00 5.38 -15.83
N LEU A 49 2.41 6.26 -14.90
CA LEU A 49 3.35 5.91 -13.81
C LEU A 49 2.73 4.91 -12.82
N ILE A 50 1.39 4.88 -12.74
CA ILE A 50 0.64 4.01 -11.84
C ILE A 50 0.16 2.77 -12.58
N ALA A 51 -0.32 2.93 -13.82
CA ALA A 51 -0.93 1.86 -14.60
C ALA A 51 0.07 0.87 -15.21
N ASP A 52 1.37 1.10 -15.06
CA ASP A 52 2.46 0.23 -15.52
C ASP A 52 3.31 -0.22 -14.34
N PHE A 53 3.18 -1.48 -13.93
CA PHE A 53 3.93 -2.05 -12.81
C PHE A 53 5.45 -2.07 -13.03
N HIS A 54 5.93 -2.11 -14.29
CA HIS A 54 7.38 -2.09 -14.59
C HIS A 54 8.03 -0.77 -14.13
N GLY A 55 7.27 0.32 -14.10
CA GLY A 55 7.73 1.64 -13.65
C GLY A 55 7.72 1.84 -12.12
N TRP A 56 7.14 0.93 -11.34
CA TRP A 56 6.95 1.11 -9.90
C TRP A 56 8.24 1.22 -9.10
N SER A 57 9.32 0.60 -9.56
CA SER A 57 10.65 0.71 -8.93
C SER A 57 11.16 2.15 -8.82
N ALA A 58 10.68 3.06 -9.67
CA ALA A 58 11.09 4.46 -9.66
C ALA A 58 10.46 5.27 -8.51
N TRP A 59 9.30 4.86 -8.00
CA TRP A 59 8.55 5.65 -7.03
C TRP A 59 8.04 4.87 -5.81
N SER A 60 7.69 3.60 -5.94
CA SER A 60 7.10 2.82 -4.85
C SER A 60 8.12 2.55 -3.73
N PRO A 61 7.82 2.92 -2.47
CA PRO A 61 8.71 2.62 -1.35
C PRO A 61 8.85 1.12 -1.09
N TYR A 62 7.85 0.34 -1.47
CA TYR A 62 7.84 -1.12 -1.28
C TYR A 62 8.87 -1.85 -2.13
N GLU A 63 9.24 -1.27 -3.27
CA GLU A 63 10.27 -1.80 -4.17
C GLU A 63 11.69 -1.79 -3.58
N LYS A 64 11.89 -0.98 -2.53
CA LYS A 64 13.19 -0.82 -1.85
C LYS A 64 13.30 -1.63 -0.56
N LEU A 65 12.25 -2.34 -0.14
CA LEU A 65 12.24 -3.10 1.11
C LEU A 65 13.19 -4.29 1.10
N ASP A 66 13.36 -4.90 -0.08
CA ASP A 66 14.27 -6.02 -0.28
C ASP A 66 14.86 -5.99 -1.71
N PRO A 67 16.14 -5.64 -1.86
CA PRO A 67 16.80 -5.64 -3.17
C PRO A 67 16.84 -7.02 -3.84
N ALA A 68 16.84 -8.12 -3.06
CA ALA A 68 16.84 -9.49 -3.55
C ALA A 68 15.44 -10.04 -3.86
N MET A 69 14.39 -9.26 -3.64
CA MET A 69 13.01 -9.65 -3.92
C MET A 69 12.83 -10.09 -5.37
N LYS A 70 12.32 -11.30 -5.56
CA LYS A 70 11.98 -11.82 -6.88
C LYS A 70 10.69 -11.16 -7.37
N ARG A 71 10.72 -10.64 -8.59
CA ARG A 71 9.59 -9.98 -9.26
C ARG A 71 9.18 -10.75 -10.48
N THR A 72 7.89 -10.95 -10.68
CA THR A 72 7.34 -11.62 -11.87
C THR A 72 6.20 -10.75 -12.41
N PHE A 73 6.26 -10.45 -13.69
CA PHE A 73 5.23 -9.72 -14.42
C PHE A 73 4.53 -10.66 -15.38
N SER A 74 3.21 -10.56 -15.49
CA SER A 74 2.40 -11.37 -16.37
C SER A 74 1.08 -10.67 -16.73
N GLY A 75 0.27 -11.28 -17.59
CA GLY A 75 -0.97 -10.69 -18.08
C GLY A 75 -0.73 -9.60 -19.12
N ALA A 76 -1.45 -8.49 -19.03
CA ALA A 76 -1.25 -7.33 -19.91
C ALA A 76 0.03 -6.58 -19.52
N ASP A 77 0.70 -5.96 -20.48
CA ASP A 77 1.92 -5.17 -20.24
C ASP A 77 1.64 -4.00 -19.28
N LYS A 78 0.46 -3.37 -19.37
CA LYS A 78 0.02 -2.26 -18.53
C LYS A 78 -1.50 -2.14 -18.53
N GLY A 79 -2.03 -1.39 -17.56
CA GLY A 79 -3.48 -1.18 -17.41
C GLY A 79 -4.21 -2.43 -16.96
N LYS A 80 -5.50 -2.51 -17.24
CA LYS A 80 -6.36 -3.62 -16.82
C LYS A 80 -5.82 -4.96 -17.29
N GLY A 81 -5.69 -5.92 -16.36
CA GLY A 81 -5.15 -7.26 -16.60
C GLY A 81 -3.63 -7.39 -16.42
N ALA A 82 -2.92 -6.29 -16.14
CA ALA A 82 -1.51 -6.37 -15.75
C ALA A 82 -1.39 -7.00 -14.36
N VAL A 83 -0.43 -7.90 -14.20
CA VAL A 83 -0.17 -8.66 -12.98
C VAL A 83 1.29 -8.48 -12.57
N TYR A 84 1.50 -8.25 -11.28
CA TYR A 84 2.79 -8.19 -10.62
C TYR A 84 2.80 -9.07 -9.38
N GLU A 85 3.75 -9.99 -9.31
CA GLU A 85 3.95 -10.87 -8.17
C GLU A 85 5.33 -10.62 -7.57
N TRP A 86 5.41 -10.65 -6.24
CA TRP A 86 6.68 -10.57 -5.53
C TRP A 86 6.83 -11.71 -4.54
N ASP A 87 8.08 -12.15 -4.37
CA ASP A 87 8.45 -13.18 -3.40
C ASP A 87 9.78 -12.77 -2.75
N SER A 88 9.73 -12.56 -1.43
CA SER A 88 10.84 -12.13 -0.61
C SER A 88 10.87 -12.94 0.68
N ASP A 89 12.05 -13.39 1.06
CA ASP A 89 12.29 -13.98 2.38
C ASP A 89 12.49 -12.91 3.48
N GLY A 90 12.55 -11.64 3.07
CA GLY A 90 12.69 -10.48 3.94
C GLY A 90 11.38 -9.81 4.33
N LYS A 91 11.44 -8.49 4.59
CA LYS A 91 10.33 -7.69 5.08
C LYS A 91 9.18 -7.50 4.08
N ALA A 92 9.44 -7.65 2.78
CA ALA A 92 8.41 -7.47 1.76
C ALA A 92 7.41 -8.64 1.70
N GLY A 93 7.78 -9.82 2.23
CA GLY A 93 6.93 -11.00 2.22
C GLY A 93 6.62 -11.50 0.81
N LYS A 94 5.43 -12.06 0.62
CA LYS A 94 4.98 -12.59 -0.68
C LYS A 94 3.58 -12.11 -0.99
N GLY A 95 3.33 -11.76 -2.26
CA GLY A 95 2.00 -11.34 -2.67
C GLY A 95 1.87 -11.16 -4.17
N ARG A 96 0.69 -10.67 -4.56
CA ARG A 96 0.29 -10.46 -5.94
C ARG A 96 -0.59 -9.23 -6.07
N MET A 97 -0.36 -8.46 -7.10
CA MET A 97 -1.22 -7.37 -7.54
C MET A 97 -1.77 -7.63 -8.94
N GLU A 98 -3.02 -7.23 -9.17
CA GLU A 98 -3.64 -7.25 -10.49
C GLU A 98 -4.43 -5.97 -10.69
N ILE A 99 -4.18 -5.26 -11.78
CA ILE A 99 -5.00 -4.12 -12.16
C ILE A 99 -6.35 -4.66 -12.68
N THR A 100 -7.39 -4.51 -11.88
CA THR A 100 -8.73 -5.00 -12.20
C THR A 100 -9.55 -3.98 -12.99
N ASP A 101 -9.24 -2.69 -12.82
CA ASP A 101 -9.90 -1.60 -13.54
C ASP A 101 -8.96 -0.40 -13.70
N ALA A 102 -8.96 0.24 -14.87
CA ALA A 102 -8.08 1.36 -15.17
C ALA A 102 -8.71 2.34 -16.18
N PRO A 103 -9.83 3.03 -15.84
CA PRO A 103 -10.40 4.06 -16.69
C PRO A 103 -9.46 5.28 -16.76
N ALA A 104 -8.72 5.35 -17.85
CA ALA A 104 -7.76 6.43 -18.07
C ALA A 104 -8.48 7.79 -18.31
N PRO A 105 -7.90 8.88 -17.84
CA PRO A 105 -6.74 8.98 -16.97
C PRO A 105 -7.12 9.15 -15.49
N SER A 106 -8.29 8.66 -15.04
CA SER A 106 -8.92 9.08 -13.79
C SER A 106 -8.72 8.13 -12.60
N LYS A 107 -8.54 6.83 -12.86
CA LYS A 107 -8.51 5.84 -11.78
C LYS A 107 -7.72 4.60 -12.15
N VAL A 108 -7.03 4.01 -11.17
CA VAL A 108 -6.48 2.64 -11.25
C VAL A 108 -6.93 1.88 -10.01
N THR A 109 -7.56 0.71 -10.20
CA THR A 109 -8.00 -0.18 -9.13
C THR A 109 -7.20 -1.48 -9.22
N ILE A 110 -6.63 -1.88 -8.11
CA ILE A 110 -5.71 -3.01 -8.00
C ILE A 110 -6.23 -3.97 -6.95
N LYS A 111 -6.42 -5.23 -7.31
CA LYS A 111 -6.55 -6.32 -6.36
C LYS A 111 -5.17 -6.59 -5.77
N LEU A 112 -5.07 -6.61 -4.44
CA LEU A 112 -3.82 -6.72 -3.70
C LEU A 112 -3.93 -7.89 -2.72
N ASP A 113 -3.30 -8.99 -3.06
CA ASP A 113 -3.28 -10.21 -2.28
C ASP A 113 -1.91 -10.37 -1.60
N PHE A 114 -1.89 -10.49 -0.27
CA PHE A 114 -0.72 -10.90 0.49
C PHE A 114 -0.83 -12.38 0.84
N PHE A 115 0.27 -13.12 0.70
CA PHE A 115 0.35 -14.54 1.04
C PHE A 115 1.24 -14.79 2.25
N LYS A 116 2.24 -13.93 2.49
CA LYS A 116 3.15 -13.97 3.64
C LYS A 116 3.38 -12.54 4.18
N PRO A 117 3.54 -12.35 5.49
CA PRO A 117 3.51 -13.35 6.58
C PRO A 117 2.09 -13.76 6.96
N PHE A 118 1.05 -12.99 6.60
CA PHE A 118 -0.36 -13.28 6.86
C PHE A 118 -1.16 -13.12 5.56
N GLU A 119 -2.02 -14.08 5.28
CA GLU A 119 -2.90 -14.02 4.13
C GLU A 119 -3.93 -12.91 4.31
N SER A 120 -4.05 -12.04 3.29
CA SER A 120 -5.08 -11.00 3.26
C SER A 120 -5.37 -10.56 1.82
N HIS A 121 -6.62 -10.16 1.57
CA HIS A 121 -7.13 -9.75 0.28
C HIS A 121 -7.65 -8.31 0.39
N ASN A 122 -6.98 -7.40 -0.28
CA ASN A 122 -7.26 -5.98 -0.19
C ASN A 122 -7.46 -5.38 -1.58
N THR A 123 -7.92 -4.14 -1.59
CA THR A 123 -7.97 -3.30 -2.78
C THR A 123 -7.09 -2.09 -2.57
N ALA A 124 -6.19 -1.83 -3.51
CA ALA A 124 -5.50 -0.55 -3.62
C ALA A 124 -6.15 0.26 -4.74
N GLU A 125 -6.34 1.55 -4.53
CA GLU A 125 -7.01 2.45 -5.46
C GLU A 125 -6.25 3.76 -5.58
N PHE A 126 -6.00 4.18 -6.81
CA PHE A 126 -5.51 5.51 -7.12
C PHE A 126 -6.61 6.28 -7.85
N LYS A 127 -6.90 7.51 -7.37
CA LYS A 127 -7.80 8.45 -8.03
C LYS A 127 -7.04 9.69 -8.43
N LEU A 128 -7.32 10.18 -9.64
CA LEU A 128 -6.72 11.36 -10.23
C LEU A 128 -7.82 12.34 -10.59
N GLU A 129 -7.92 13.43 -9.83
CA GLU A 129 -8.95 14.45 -10.04
C GLU A 129 -8.30 15.76 -10.50
N PRO A 130 -8.59 16.23 -11.73
CA PRO A 130 -8.11 17.53 -12.20
C PRO A 130 -8.59 18.67 -11.30
N ARG A 131 -7.68 19.59 -10.94
CA ARG A 131 -7.95 20.80 -10.14
C ARG A 131 -7.22 21.99 -10.74
N GLY A 132 -7.77 22.54 -11.83
CA GLY A 132 -7.09 23.64 -12.56
C GLY A 132 -5.79 23.16 -13.22
N ASP A 133 -4.65 23.72 -12.80
CA ASP A 133 -3.31 23.37 -13.30
C ASP A 133 -2.63 22.23 -12.52
N THR A 134 -3.34 21.64 -11.57
CA THR A 134 -2.88 20.53 -10.74
C THR A 134 -3.81 19.33 -10.86
N THR A 135 -3.33 18.17 -10.40
CA THR A 135 -4.12 16.95 -10.19
C THR A 135 -4.09 16.59 -8.73
N GLU A 136 -5.25 16.41 -8.13
CA GLU A 136 -5.37 15.79 -6.81
C GLU A 136 -5.23 14.28 -6.97
N LEU A 137 -4.14 13.74 -6.44
CA LEU A 137 -3.82 12.32 -6.49
C LEU A 137 -4.06 11.70 -5.12
N THR A 138 -4.98 10.76 -5.05
CA THR A 138 -5.30 9.99 -3.85
C THR A 138 -4.85 8.55 -4.02
N TRP A 139 -4.11 8.02 -3.05
CA TRP A 139 -3.79 6.60 -2.90
C TRP A 139 -4.51 6.06 -1.67
N ALA A 140 -5.35 5.05 -1.87
CA ALA A 140 -6.07 4.36 -0.81
C ALA A 140 -5.80 2.86 -0.86
N MET A 141 -5.83 2.22 0.32
CA MET A 141 -5.90 0.77 0.49
C MET A 141 -7.00 0.45 1.49
N TYR A 142 -7.82 -0.52 1.16
CA TYR A 142 -8.92 -0.95 2.02
C TYR A 142 -9.24 -2.43 1.82
N GLY A 143 -9.85 -3.02 2.83
CA GLY A 143 -10.21 -4.43 2.80
C GLY A 143 -10.75 -4.94 4.14
N PRO A 144 -10.90 -6.26 4.29
CA PRO A 144 -11.26 -6.88 5.56
C PRO A 144 -10.19 -6.62 6.62
N ASN A 145 -10.63 -6.26 7.81
CA ASN A 145 -9.76 -6.15 8.97
C ASN A 145 -9.77 -7.48 9.73
N LEU A 146 -8.87 -8.37 9.32
CA LEU A 146 -8.76 -9.70 9.91
C LEU A 146 -8.46 -9.60 11.41
N PHE A 147 -8.82 -10.65 12.17
CA PHE A 147 -8.65 -10.66 13.62
C PHE A 147 -7.21 -10.32 14.06
N ILE A 148 -6.22 -10.86 13.35
CA ILE A 148 -4.80 -10.53 13.62
C ILE A 148 -4.52 -9.02 13.40
N GLY A 149 -5.09 -8.40 12.37
CA GLY A 149 -5.00 -6.97 12.13
C GLY A 149 -5.66 -6.14 13.23
N LYS A 150 -6.81 -6.59 13.74
CA LYS A 150 -7.50 -5.96 14.88
C LYS A 150 -6.64 -6.01 16.15
N VAL A 151 -6.02 -7.16 16.45
CA VAL A 151 -5.10 -7.31 17.58
C VAL A 151 -3.87 -6.42 17.41
N MET A 152 -3.23 -6.45 16.23
CA MET A 152 -2.07 -5.58 15.97
C MET A 152 -2.43 -4.10 16.07
N GLY A 153 -3.61 -3.70 15.63
CA GLY A 153 -4.12 -2.33 15.71
C GLY A 153 -4.43 -1.83 17.13
N ILE A 154 -4.28 -2.68 18.17
CA ILE A 154 -4.30 -2.25 19.57
C ILE A 154 -2.93 -1.69 19.98
N PHE A 155 -1.87 -2.29 19.47
CA PHE A 155 -0.47 -1.98 19.85
C PHE A 155 0.22 -1.04 18.87
N PHE A 156 -0.22 -1.02 17.60
CA PHE A 156 0.39 -0.27 16.51
C PHE A 156 -0.63 0.56 15.78
N ASP A 157 -0.28 1.80 15.48
CA ASP A 157 -1.07 2.67 14.60
C ASP A 157 -0.81 2.30 13.13
N MET A 158 -1.63 1.38 12.61
CA MET A 158 -1.50 0.87 11.24
C MET A 158 -1.75 1.97 10.19
N ASP A 159 -2.67 2.92 10.46
CA ASP A 159 -2.91 4.04 9.55
C ASP A 159 -1.67 4.93 9.43
N LYS A 160 -1.00 5.19 10.55
CA LYS A 160 0.22 5.98 10.57
C LYS A 160 1.38 5.28 9.88
N MET A 161 1.54 3.97 10.10
CA MET A 161 2.64 3.18 9.49
C MET A 161 2.47 3.10 7.97
N ILE A 162 1.34 2.59 7.49
CA ILE A 162 1.05 2.44 6.06
C ILE A 162 0.94 3.82 5.40
N GLY A 163 0.31 4.78 6.08
CA GLY A 163 0.14 6.13 5.57
C GLY A 163 1.46 6.84 5.32
N LYS A 164 2.48 6.62 6.14
CA LYS A 164 3.83 7.17 5.91
C LYS A 164 4.46 6.63 4.62
N ASP A 165 4.27 5.35 4.33
CA ASP A 165 4.73 4.76 3.07
C ASP A 165 3.98 5.37 1.88
N PHE A 166 2.67 5.57 2.00
CA PHE A 166 1.88 6.23 0.96
C PHE A 166 2.32 7.67 0.73
N GLU A 167 2.58 8.44 1.78
CA GLU A 167 3.13 9.80 1.69
C GLU A 167 4.46 9.81 0.94
N THR A 168 5.34 8.86 1.25
CA THR A 168 6.64 8.70 0.56
C THR A 168 6.45 8.38 -0.91
N GLY A 169 5.59 7.40 -1.23
CA GLY A 169 5.31 7.01 -2.61
C GLY A 169 4.65 8.13 -3.42
N LEU A 170 3.69 8.85 -2.84
CA LEU A 170 3.05 9.99 -3.46
C LEU A 170 4.03 11.16 -3.70
N ALA A 171 4.96 11.42 -2.79
CA ALA A 171 6.00 12.42 -2.98
C ALA A 171 6.95 12.05 -4.13
N ASN A 172 7.32 10.77 -4.25
CA ASN A 172 8.13 10.28 -5.36
C ASN A 172 7.38 10.38 -6.71
N LEU A 173 6.11 9.95 -6.76
CA LEU A 173 5.25 10.09 -7.95
C LEU A 173 5.12 11.56 -8.37
N LYS A 174 4.89 12.46 -7.41
CA LYS A 174 4.83 13.89 -7.65
C LYS A 174 6.12 14.38 -8.29
N THR A 175 7.27 14.03 -7.74
CA THR A 175 8.57 14.42 -8.27
C THR A 175 8.75 13.95 -9.73
N LEU A 176 8.40 12.70 -10.03
CA LEU A 176 8.50 12.15 -11.39
C LEU A 176 7.55 12.84 -12.37
N ALA A 177 6.30 13.07 -11.94
CA ALA A 177 5.28 13.67 -12.80
C ALA A 177 5.54 15.16 -13.09
N GLU A 178 6.17 15.89 -12.16
CA GLU A 178 6.47 17.31 -12.29
C GLU A 178 7.80 17.60 -13.03
N GLN A 179 8.66 16.60 -13.22
CA GLN A 179 9.86 16.76 -14.06
C GLN A 179 9.44 17.12 -15.47
N LYS A 180 10.00 18.22 -16.02
CA LYS A 180 9.81 18.57 -17.42
C LYS A 180 10.36 17.44 -18.32
N PRO A 181 9.69 17.10 -19.44
CA PRO A 181 10.32 16.25 -20.44
C PRO A 181 11.69 16.83 -20.79
N ILE A 182 12.74 16.01 -20.78
CA ILE A 182 14.04 16.42 -21.33
C ILE A 182 13.77 16.67 -22.81
N ASP A 183 13.77 17.94 -23.22
CA ASP A 183 13.64 18.30 -24.62
C ASP A 183 14.78 17.61 -25.40
N ALA A 184 14.40 16.64 -26.23
CA ALA A 184 15.33 15.88 -27.09
C ALA A 184 16.06 16.77 -28.14
N THR A 185 15.92 18.08 -28.02
CA THR A 185 16.41 19.07 -29.00
C THR A 185 17.86 19.55 -28.70
N THR A 186 18.44 19.19 -27.54
CA THR A 186 19.78 19.72 -27.15
C THR A 186 20.94 18.77 -27.55
N SER A 187 20.70 17.63 -28.20
CA SER A 187 21.76 16.68 -28.62
C SER A 187 22.16 16.81 -30.10
N ARG A 188 21.95 17.95 -30.74
CA ARG A 188 22.49 18.23 -32.08
C ARG A 188 23.20 19.59 -32.09
N ARG A 189 24.36 19.61 -31.47
CA ARG A 189 25.42 20.58 -31.83
C ARG A 189 26.77 19.91 -31.67
#